data_4f7323267b1accc0a2f7804c8719ee3a
#
_entry.id   4f7323267b1accc0a2f7804c8719ee3a
#
_cell.length_a   1.000
_cell.length_b   1.000
_cell.length_c   1.000
_cell.angle_alpha   90.00
_cell.angle_beta   90.00
_cell.angle_gamma   90.00
#
_symmetry.space_group_name_H-M   'P 1'
#
loop_
_entity.id
_entity.type
_entity.pdbx_description
1 polymer ?
#
loop_
_entity_poly.entity_id
_entity_poly.type
_entity_poly.pdbx_seq_one_letter_code
_entity_poly.pdbx_strand_id
1 'polypeptide(L)'
;MSNYTCYVGKQIRKYRKAGKMTLQDLADAIHKSRATICKYENGEIAVDIETLYEISQVLQVSISQLTTYLPETTSELISTPGRSRKSPFFQAQRLYFYFYDGRYQRTKDGVIDIYEKKGEPGKYEATLTICSVSANGSSSEIFYTGRVLYSDMLIRFSFVNQYNPLEEDLLYIFNPLELRDFTMGLLCGISSADLMPCAFKCVVTLKPQ
;
A
#
# COMPACT_ATOMS: atom_id res chain seq x y z
N MET A 1 -15.40 17.44 -18.69
CA MET A 1 -15.92 16.11 -18.32
C MET A 1 -15.46 15.77 -16.92
N SER A 2 -16.30 15.16 -16.10
CA SER A 2 -15.93 14.78 -14.73
C SER A 2 -14.91 13.63 -14.78
N ASN A 3 -13.85 13.72 -13.97
CA ASN A 3 -12.86 12.63 -13.79
C ASN A 3 -13.56 11.32 -13.37
N TYR A 4 -14.69 11.44 -12.68
CA TYR A 4 -15.47 10.32 -12.19
C TYR A 4 -16.20 9.56 -13.32
N THR A 5 -16.77 10.27 -14.31
CA THR A 5 -17.43 9.63 -15.47
C THR A 5 -16.45 8.79 -16.28
N CYS A 6 -15.23 9.31 -16.50
CA CYS A 6 -14.18 8.57 -17.17
C CYS A 6 -13.75 7.33 -16.37
N TYR A 7 -13.73 7.43 -15.05
CA TYR A 7 -13.39 6.29 -14.18
C TYR A 7 -14.43 5.17 -14.31
N VAL A 8 -15.72 5.50 -14.13
CA VAL A 8 -16.82 4.52 -14.26
C VAL A 8 -16.77 3.83 -15.62
N GLY A 9 -16.59 4.60 -16.69
CA GLY A 9 -16.45 4.04 -18.05
C GLY A 9 -15.29 3.05 -18.18
N LYS A 10 -14.14 3.37 -17.61
CA LYS A 10 -12.96 2.47 -17.58
C LYS A 10 -13.25 1.18 -16.78
N GLN A 11 -13.98 1.26 -15.66
CA GLN A 11 -14.38 0.07 -14.89
C GLN A 11 -15.33 -0.82 -15.69
N ILE A 12 -16.35 -0.25 -16.33
CA ILE A 12 -17.27 -1.01 -17.21
C ILE A 12 -16.47 -1.75 -18.28
N ARG A 13 -15.56 -1.06 -18.98
CA ARG A 13 -14.69 -1.66 -20.01
C ARG A 13 -13.82 -2.79 -19.47
N LYS A 14 -13.26 -2.60 -18.27
CA LYS A 14 -12.41 -3.58 -17.59
C LYS A 14 -13.19 -4.87 -17.32
N TYR A 15 -14.36 -4.77 -16.70
CA TYR A 15 -15.15 -5.95 -16.34
C TYR A 15 -15.78 -6.62 -17.56
N ARG A 16 -16.25 -5.85 -18.55
CA ARG A 16 -16.72 -6.41 -19.82
C ARG A 16 -15.63 -7.27 -20.50
N LYS A 17 -14.40 -6.75 -20.60
CA LYS A 17 -13.27 -7.50 -21.17
C LYS A 17 -12.90 -8.73 -20.34
N ALA A 18 -12.95 -8.63 -19.03
CA ALA A 18 -12.70 -9.77 -18.14
C ALA A 18 -13.73 -10.88 -18.33
N GLY A 19 -15.01 -10.50 -18.58
CA GLY A 19 -16.09 -11.41 -18.95
C GLY A 19 -16.04 -11.88 -20.41
N LYS A 20 -15.02 -11.49 -21.19
CA LYS A 20 -14.86 -11.81 -22.63
C LYS A 20 -16.04 -11.34 -23.50
N MET A 21 -16.79 -10.36 -23.06
CA MET A 21 -17.91 -9.77 -23.79
C MET A 21 -17.43 -8.73 -24.81
N THR A 22 -18.05 -8.70 -25.98
CA THR A 22 -17.88 -7.61 -26.95
C THR A 22 -18.72 -6.39 -26.56
N LEU A 23 -18.47 -5.24 -27.21
CA LEU A 23 -19.33 -4.06 -27.05
C LEU A 23 -20.78 -4.35 -27.48
N GLN A 24 -20.97 -5.20 -28.49
CA GLN A 24 -22.28 -5.57 -28.98
C GLN A 24 -23.03 -6.43 -27.98
N ASP A 25 -22.35 -7.44 -27.40
CA ASP A 25 -22.97 -8.33 -26.41
C ASP A 25 -23.52 -7.54 -25.20
N LEU A 26 -22.73 -6.58 -24.70
CA LEU A 26 -23.20 -5.73 -23.60
C LEU A 26 -24.34 -4.81 -24.03
N ALA A 27 -24.27 -4.24 -25.24
CA ALA A 27 -25.31 -3.38 -25.79
C ALA A 27 -26.65 -4.12 -25.93
N ASP A 28 -26.63 -5.33 -26.48
CA ASP A 28 -27.81 -6.15 -26.65
C ASP A 28 -28.42 -6.58 -25.30
N ALA A 29 -27.55 -6.93 -24.33
CA ALA A 29 -27.99 -7.34 -23.00
C ALA A 29 -28.71 -6.27 -22.21
N ILE A 30 -28.42 -4.98 -22.45
CA ILE A 30 -29.07 -3.84 -21.75
C ILE A 30 -29.92 -2.98 -22.71
N HIS A 31 -30.26 -3.49 -23.87
CA HIS A 31 -31.12 -2.82 -24.86
C HIS A 31 -30.67 -1.40 -25.26
N LYS A 32 -29.34 -1.19 -25.36
CA LYS A 32 -28.72 0.07 -25.81
C LYS A 32 -27.99 -0.15 -27.14
N SER A 33 -27.61 0.96 -27.79
CA SER A 33 -26.77 0.84 -28.98
C SER A 33 -25.29 0.59 -28.63
N ARG A 34 -24.57 -0.11 -29.51
CA ARG A 34 -23.13 -0.26 -29.38
C ARG A 34 -22.40 1.09 -29.27
N ALA A 35 -22.89 2.10 -29.97
CA ALA A 35 -22.33 3.46 -29.90
C ALA A 35 -22.52 4.09 -28.52
N THR A 36 -23.65 3.81 -27.86
CA THR A 36 -23.92 4.27 -26.49
C THR A 36 -22.96 3.64 -25.51
N ILE A 37 -22.74 2.31 -25.60
CA ILE A 37 -21.77 1.63 -24.73
C ILE A 37 -20.36 2.18 -24.94
N CYS A 38 -19.98 2.41 -26.18
CA CYS A 38 -18.67 3.02 -26.49
C CYS A 38 -18.49 4.38 -25.82
N LYS A 39 -19.54 5.25 -25.86
CA LYS A 39 -19.53 6.55 -25.20
C LYS A 39 -19.47 6.44 -23.67
N TYR A 40 -20.15 5.47 -23.07
CA TYR A 40 -20.04 5.16 -21.64
C TYR A 40 -18.62 4.75 -21.27
N GLU A 41 -18.03 3.81 -22.00
CA GLU A 41 -16.67 3.32 -21.70
C GLU A 41 -15.58 4.38 -21.89
N ASN A 42 -15.79 5.32 -22.81
CA ASN A 42 -14.88 6.44 -23.02
C ASN A 42 -15.13 7.62 -22.05
N GLY A 43 -16.21 7.56 -21.26
CA GLY A 43 -16.58 8.65 -20.35
C GLY A 43 -17.13 9.90 -21.06
N GLU A 44 -17.55 9.76 -22.31
CA GLU A 44 -18.11 10.86 -23.11
C GLU A 44 -19.50 11.29 -22.61
N ILE A 45 -20.25 10.33 -22.07
CA ILE A 45 -21.56 10.55 -21.44
C ILE A 45 -21.61 9.83 -20.08
N ALA A 46 -22.32 10.41 -19.12
CA ALA A 46 -22.54 9.80 -17.83
C ALA A 46 -23.54 8.64 -17.96
N VAL A 47 -23.31 7.57 -17.22
CA VAL A 47 -24.26 6.45 -17.10
C VAL A 47 -25.25 6.83 -16.01
N ASP A 48 -26.56 6.74 -16.32
CA ASP A 48 -27.60 6.88 -15.31
C ASP A 48 -27.64 5.68 -14.37
N ILE A 49 -28.30 5.85 -13.22
CA ILE A 49 -28.27 4.83 -12.15
C ILE A 49 -28.94 3.53 -12.58
N GLU A 50 -30.03 3.60 -13.33
CA GLU A 50 -30.77 2.41 -13.79
C GLU A 50 -29.93 1.62 -14.79
N THR A 51 -29.36 2.28 -15.79
CA THR A 51 -28.44 1.67 -16.75
C THR A 51 -27.19 1.11 -16.05
N LEU A 52 -26.66 1.81 -15.05
CA LEU A 52 -25.50 1.31 -14.29
C LEU A 52 -25.83 0.04 -13.51
N TYR A 53 -27.05 -0.03 -12.95
CA TYR A 53 -27.52 -1.25 -12.28
C TYR A 53 -27.65 -2.41 -13.28
N GLU A 54 -28.27 -2.21 -14.44
CA GLU A 54 -28.37 -3.21 -15.50
C GLU A 54 -26.98 -3.71 -15.93
N ILE A 55 -26.03 -2.80 -16.18
CA ILE A 55 -24.64 -3.15 -16.50
C ILE A 55 -24.02 -4.01 -15.39
N SER A 56 -24.24 -3.65 -14.12
CA SER A 56 -23.69 -4.39 -12.99
C SER A 56 -24.19 -5.84 -12.93
N GLN A 57 -25.49 -6.04 -13.23
CA GLN A 57 -26.10 -7.37 -13.28
C GLN A 57 -25.53 -8.21 -14.43
N VAL A 58 -25.44 -7.63 -15.63
CA VAL A 58 -24.89 -8.32 -16.82
C VAL A 58 -23.43 -8.69 -16.63
N LEU A 59 -22.64 -7.80 -16.01
CA LEU A 59 -21.22 -8.02 -15.74
C LEU A 59 -20.97 -8.87 -14.48
N GLN A 60 -22.02 -9.21 -13.73
CA GLN A 60 -21.94 -9.96 -12.46
C GLN A 60 -21.00 -9.29 -11.43
N VAL A 61 -21.07 -7.98 -11.32
CA VAL A 61 -20.30 -7.18 -10.37
C VAL A 61 -21.23 -6.30 -9.53
N SER A 62 -20.76 -5.88 -8.35
CA SER A 62 -21.52 -4.90 -7.58
C SER A 62 -21.40 -3.50 -8.17
N ILE A 63 -22.42 -2.65 -7.95
CA ILE A 63 -22.33 -1.22 -8.31
C ILE A 63 -21.10 -0.58 -7.68
N SER A 64 -20.78 -0.95 -6.44
CA SER A 64 -19.59 -0.45 -5.74
C SER A 64 -18.30 -0.73 -6.51
N GLN A 65 -18.16 -1.88 -7.15
CA GLN A 65 -16.99 -2.21 -7.96
C GLN A 65 -16.86 -1.33 -9.21
N LEU A 66 -17.98 -0.79 -9.71
CA LEU A 66 -17.98 0.13 -10.84
C LEU A 66 -17.80 1.59 -10.41
N THR A 67 -18.21 1.95 -9.20
CA THR A 67 -18.33 3.35 -8.73
C THR A 67 -17.34 3.74 -7.64
N THR A 68 -16.70 2.80 -6.95
CA THR A 68 -15.71 3.15 -5.90
C THR A 68 -14.49 3.79 -6.55
N TYR A 69 -14.57 5.11 -6.71
CA TYR A 69 -13.46 5.94 -7.14
C TYR A 69 -12.63 6.29 -5.91
N LEU A 70 -11.51 5.63 -5.78
CA LEU A 70 -10.44 6.11 -4.91
C LEU A 70 -9.61 7.08 -5.76
N PRO A 71 -9.77 8.38 -5.59
CA PRO A 71 -8.91 9.33 -6.30
C PRO A 71 -7.47 8.99 -5.92
N GLU A 72 -6.56 9.06 -6.89
CA GLU A 72 -5.12 8.89 -6.64
C GLU A 72 -4.59 9.87 -5.58
N THR A 73 -5.36 10.89 -5.27
CA THR A 73 -5.20 11.80 -4.12
C THR A 73 -5.23 11.12 -2.75
N THR A 74 -5.60 9.83 -2.62
CA THR A 74 -5.40 9.16 -1.32
C THR A 74 -3.91 8.98 -1.00
N SER A 75 -3.04 8.98 -2.00
CA SER A 75 -1.59 9.11 -1.77
C SER A 75 -1.18 10.56 -1.47
N GLU A 76 -1.92 11.56 -1.93
CA GLU A 76 -1.67 12.97 -1.63
C GLU A 76 -2.29 13.42 -0.31
N LEU A 77 -3.40 12.81 0.13
CA LEU A 77 -3.97 13.06 1.47
C LEU A 77 -3.08 12.51 2.60
N ILE A 78 -2.20 11.57 2.28
CA ILE A 78 -1.20 11.04 3.22
C ILE A 78 0.08 11.88 3.19
N SER A 79 0.29 12.67 2.15
CA SER A 79 1.41 13.59 2.01
C SER A 79 0.99 15.05 2.19
N THR A 80 0.33 15.39 3.30
CA THR A 80 0.20 16.81 3.66
C THR A 80 1.54 17.30 4.24
N PRO A 81 2.30 18.11 3.48
CA PRO A 81 3.66 18.50 3.88
C PRO A 81 3.65 19.66 4.89
N GLY A 82 2.70 19.71 5.80
CA GLY A 82 2.50 20.98 6.51
C GLY A 82 3.18 21.10 7.86
N ARG A 83 3.04 20.18 8.77
CA ARG A 83 3.44 20.36 10.18
C ARG A 83 4.47 19.37 10.72
N SER A 84 4.56 18.21 10.14
CA SER A 84 5.31 17.08 10.68
C SER A 84 6.80 17.02 10.27
N ARG A 85 7.25 17.85 9.34
CA ARG A 85 8.66 17.92 8.90
C ARG A 85 9.67 18.30 9.99
N LYS A 86 9.21 18.66 11.18
CA LYS A 86 10.08 18.99 12.32
C LYS A 86 10.55 17.77 13.12
N SER A 87 9.90 16.63 12.97
CA SER A 87 10.33 15.43 13.67
C SER A 87 11.61 14.87 13.04
N PRO A 88 12.64 14.56 13.85
CA PRO A 88 13.88 13.97 13.35
C PRO A 88 13.66 12.62 12.67
N PHE A 89 12.61 11.86 13.03
CA PHE A 89 12.26 10.60 12.39
C PHE A 89 11.76 10.79 10.96
N PHE A 90 11.15 11.93 10.63
CA PHE A 90 10.73 12.27 9.27
C PHE A 90 11.90 12.64 8.34
N GLN A 91 12.96 13.15 8.91
CA GLN A 91 14.14 13.58 8.16
C GLN A 91 15.22 12.50 8.10
N ALA A 92 15.04 11.44 8.87
CA ALA A 92 16.02 10.38 8.98
C ALA A 92 16.11 9.59 7.65
N GLN A 93 17.33 9.44 7.16
CA GLN A 93 17.64 8.52 6.06
C GLN A 93 17.94 7.11 6.57
N ARG A 94 18.21 6.97 7.86
CA ARG A 94 18.45 5.69 8.51
C ARG A 94 17.79 5.64 9.89
N LEU A 95 17.10 4.53 10.16
CA LEU A 95 16.47 4.22 11.43
C LEU A 95 16.96 2.86 11.91
N TYR A 96 17.07 2.70 13.23
CA TYR A 96 17.39 1.44 13.88
C TYR A 96 16.16 0.99 14.64
N PHE A 97 15.80 -0.29 14.52
CA PHE A 97 14.65 -0.80 15.24
C PHE A 97 15.01 -2.08 15.99
N TYR A 98 14.33 -2.27 17.13
CA TYR A 98 14.57 -3.35 18.07
C TYR A 98 13.24 -3.94 18.47
N PHE A 99 13.13 -5.26 18.48
CA PHE A 99 11.94 -5.96 18.94
C PHE A 99 12.31 -7.25 19.67
N TYR A 100 11.47 -7.61 20.64
CA TYR A 100 11.62 -8.86 21.36
C TYR A 100 10.83 -9.96 20.65
N ASP A 101 11.51 -10.99 20.19
CA ASP A 101 10.89 -12.18 19.62
C ASP A 101 10.73 -13.23 20.72
N GLY A 102 9.52 -13.30 21.28
CA GLY A 102 9.18 -14.21 22.37
C GLY A 102 9.29 -15.70 22.01
N ARG A 103 9.23 -16.03 20.71
CA ARG A 103 9.41 -17.42 20.24
C ARG A 103 10.84 -17.91 20.44
N TYR A 104 11.78 -17.03 20.27
CA TYR A 104 13.21 -17.30 20.43
C TYR A 104 13.81 -16.71 21.71
N GLN A 105 12.97 -16.05 22.53
CA GLN A 105 13.33 -15.41 23.80
C GLN A 105 14.54 -14.46 23.68
N ARG A 106 14.60 -13.69 22.61
CA ARG A 106 15.70 -12.76 22.37
C ARG A 106 15.25 -11.47 21.68
N THR A 107 16.01 -10.43 21.90
CA THR A 107 15.89 -9.19 21.13
C THR A 107 16.52 -9.38 19.77
N LYS A 108 15.82 -8.93 18.74
CA LYS A 108 16.32 -8.79 17.39
C LYS A 108 16.39 -7.32 17.05
N ASP A 109 17.33 -7.00 16.20
CA ASP A 109 17.55 -5.66 15.68
C ASP A 109 17.51 -5.64 14.16
N GLY A 110 17.30 -4.45 13.63
CA GLY A 110 17.33 -4.22 12.20
C GLY A 110 17.59 -2.76 11.85
N VAL A 111 17.95 -2.56 10.61
CA VAL A 111 18.25 -1.25 10.04
C VAL A 111 17.30 -0.97 8.90
N ILE A 112 16.75 0.24 8.90
CA ILE A 112 15.90 0.75 7.84
C ILE A 112 16.63 1.89 7.16
N ASP A 113 16.93 1.76 5.87
CA ASP A 113 17.46 2.83 5.03
C ASP A 113 16.34 3.39 4.16
N ILE A 114 16.18 4.72 4.18
CA ILE A 114 15.10 5.44 3.48
C ILE A 114 15.73 6.33 2.44
N TYR A 115 15.20 6.28 1.22
CA TYR A 115 15.67 7.09 0.10
C TYR A 115 14.50 7.56 -0.77
N GLU A 116 14.68 8.70 -1.40
CA GLU A 116 13.71 9.21 -2.35
C GLU A 116 13.80 8.42 -3.66
N LYS A 117 12.64 8.05 -4.20
CA LYS A 117 12.56 7.26 -5.42
C LYS A 117 13.07 8.06 -6.62
N LYS A 118 14.03 7.50 -7.32
CA LYS A 118 14.65 8.14 -8.47
C LYS A 118 13.62 8.43 -9.57
N GLY A 119 13.49 9.72 -9.95
CA GLY A 119 12.56 10.18 -10.96
C GLY A 119 11.13 10.44 -10.49
N GLU A 120 10.83 10.23 -9.20
CA GLU A 120 9.51 10.47 -8.61
C GLU A 120 9.64 11.29 -7.30
N PRO A 121 9.83 12.63 -7.39
CA PRO A 121 10.02 13.48 -6.22
C PRO A 121 8.84 13.36 -5.23
N GLY A 122 9.16 13.30 -3.95
CA GLY A 122 8.17 13.16 -2.87
C GLY A 122 7.69 11.72 -2.64
N LYS A 123 8.15 10.74 -3.43
CA LYS A 123 7.92 9.32 -3.14
C LYS A 123 9.17 8.71 -2.52
N TYR A 124 8.95 7.94 -1.46
CA TYR A 124 10.03 7.33 -0.69
C TYR A 124 9.94 5.81 -0.74
N GLU A 125 11.10 5.20 -0.86
CA GLU A 125 11.31 3.76 -0.76
C GLU A 125 12.25 3.48 0.43
N ALA A 126 12.23 2.27 0.93
CA ALA A 126 13.11 1.85 2.00
C ALA A 126 13.58 0.41 1.82
N THR A 127 14.75 0.13 2.38
CA THR A 127 15.21 -1.23 2.63
C THR A 127 15.17 -1.51 4.12
N LEU A 128 14.83 -2.73 4.48
CA LEU A 128 14.90 -3.22 5.85
C LEU A 128 15.83 -4.42 5.88
N THR A 129 16.83 -4.37 6.74
CA THR A 129 17.73 -5.49 7.04
C THR A 129 17.49 -5.93 8.47
N ILE A 130 17.12 -7.19 8.68
CA ILE A 130 17.01 -7.80 10.01
C ILE A 130 18.17 -8.77 10.19
N CYS A 131 18.98 -8.54 11.24
CA CYS A 131 20.04 -9.45 11.62
C CYS A 131 19.46 -10.58 12.47
N SER A 132 19.70 -11.82 12.08
CA SER A 132 19.32 -13.00 12.83
C SER A 132 20.56 -13.85 13.09
N VAL A 133 20.83 -14.13 14.35
CA VAL A 133 21.89 -15.06 14.75
C VAL A 133 21.24 -16.39 15.12
N SER A 134 21.60 -17.46 14.45
CA SER A 134 21.09 -18.80 14.74
C SER A 134 21.71 -19.39 16.01
N ALA A 135 21.13 -20.47 16.54
CA ALA A 135 21.61 -21.12 17.76
C ALA A 135 23.07 -21.67 17.64
N ASN A 136 23.53 -21.94 16.44
CA ASN A 136 24.92 -22.36 16.14
C ASN A 136 25.89 -21.20 15.94
N GLY A 137 25.46 -19.94 16.17
CA GLY A 137 26.30 -18.75 16.04
C GLY A 137 26.44 -18.22 14.61
N SER A 138 25.80 -18.85 13.61
CA SER A 138 25.78 -18.29 12.25
C SER A 138 24.83 -17.08 12.18
N SER A 139 25.32 -15.98 11.63
CA SER A 139 24.51 -14.81 11.34
C SER A 139 23.88 -14.94 9.96
N SER A 140 22.62 -14.60 9.87
CA SER A 140 21.90 -14.44 8.61
C SER A 140 21.23 -13.06 8.57
N GLU A 141 21.21 -12.48 7.40
CA GLU A 141 20.52 -11.22 7.18
C GLU A 141 19.29 -11.48 6.29
N ILE A 142 18.18 -10.92 6.69
CA ILE A 142 16.94 -10.98 5.93
C ILE A 142 16.72 -9.60 5.33
N PHE A 143 16.57 -9.55 4.03
CA PHE A 143 16.46 -8.32 3.25
C PHE A 143 15.05 -8.12 2.74
N TYR A 144 14.50 -6.92 3.01
CA TYR A 144 13.23 -6.46 2.48
C TYR A 144 13.41 -5.16 1.72
N THR A 145 12.59 -4.96 0.70
CA THR A 145 12.42 -3.66 0.05
C THR A 145 10.98 -3.22 0.14
N GLY A 146 10.73 -1.93 0.15
CA GLY A 146 9.36 -1.46 0.31
C GLY A 146 9.17 0.02 0.08
N ARG A 147 7.92 0.45 0.29
CA ARG A 147 7.49 1.84 0.16
C ARG A 147 7.30 2.47 1.53
N VAL A 148 7.52 3.77 1.59
CA VAL A 148 7.32 4.58 2.79
C VAL A 148 6.22 5.58 2.54
N LEU A 149 5.27 5.65 3.45
CA LEU A 149 4.22 6.65 3.47
C LEU A 149 4.29 7.43 4.78
N TYR A 150 4.32 8.74 4.67
CA TYR A 150 4.33 9.65 5.82
C TYR A 150 2.94 10.25 6.02
N SER A 151 2.48 10.24 7.27
CA SER A 151 1.33 11.02 7.73
C SER A 151 1.73 11.84 8.94
N ASP A 152 0.90 12.77 9.39
CA ASP A 152 1.24 13.63 10.53
C ASP A 152 1.58 12.84 11.79
N MET A 153 1.00 11.67 11.98
CA MET A 153 1.14 10.86 13.20
C MET A 153 1.93 9.58 13.02
N LEU A 154 2.05 9.08 11.79
CA LEU A 154 2.61 7.76 11.52
C LEU A 154 3.52 7.80 10.30
N ILE A 155 4.57 7.00 10.37
CA ILE A 155 5.34 6.56 9.22
C ILE A 155 4.97 5.10 8.98
N ARG A 156 4.48 4.78 7.78
CA ARG A 156 4.13 3.42 7.39
C ARG A 156 5.09 2.91 6.35
N PHE A 157 5.64 1.75 6.61
CA PHE A 157 6.44 0.98 5.66
C PHE A 157 5.66 -0.25 5.23
N SER A 158 5.70 -0.56 3.95
CA SER A 158 5.18 -1.81 3.39
C SER A 158 6.35 -2.52 2.72
N PHE A 159 6.84 -3.57 3.36
CA PHE A 159 8.01 -4.31 2.96
C PHE A 159 7.65 -5.64 2.30
N VAL A 160 8.46 -6.07 1.34
CA VAL A 160 8.40 -7.38 0.71
C VAL A 160 9.77 -8.02 0.83
N ASN A 161 9.81 -9.27 1.28
CA ASN A 161 11.04 -10.03 1.40
C ASN A 161 11.63 -10.32 0.02
N GLN A 162 12.92 -10.04 -0.15
CA GLN A 162 13.61 -10.21 -1.43
C GLN A 162 13.79 -11.67 -1.84
N TYR A 163 13.78 -12.59 -0.88
CA TYR A 163 13.94 -14.02 -1.14
C TYR A 163 12.59 -14.77 -1.20
N ASN A 164 11.56 -14.22 -0.56
CA ASN A 164 10.22 -14.79 -0.54
C ASN A 164 9.17 -13.69 -0.77
N PRO A 165 8.76 -13.41 -1.99
CA PRO A 165 7.80 -12.34 -2.30
C PRO A 165 6.40 -12.51 -1.69
N LEU A 166 6.06 -13.68 -1.16
CA LEU A 166 4.80 -13.91 -0.43
C LEU A 166 4.85 -13.39 1.01
N GLU A 167 6.05 -13.09 1.50
CA GLU A 167 6.25 -12.53 2.83
C GLU A 167 6.22 -11.01 2.75
N GLU A 168 5.09 -10.45 3.16
CA GLU A 168 4.86 -9.01 3.26
C GLU A 168 4.77 -8.60 4.72
N ASP A 169 5.54 -7.58 5.07
CA ASP A 169 5.54 -7.00 6.41
C ASP A 169 5.13 -5.53 6.38
N LEU A 170 4.28 -5.16 7.33
CA LEU A 170 3.91 -3.78 7.60
C LEU A 170 4.60 -3.30 8.88
N LEU A 171 5.29 -2.18 8.79
CA LEU A 171 5.84 -1.51 9.94
C LEU A 171 5.20 -0.13 10.08
N TYR A 172 4.59 0.10 11.24
CA TYR A 172 4.05 1.40 11.64
C TYR A 172 4.95 1.99 12.72
N ILE A 173 5.42 3.21 12.51
CA ILE A 173 6.22 3.95 13.47
C ILE A 173 5.44 5.21 13.87
N PHE A 174 5.27 5.44 15.16
CA PHE A 174 4.69 6.69 15.62
C PHE A 174 5.66 7.84 15.36
N ASN A 175 5.11 8.93 14.87
CA ASN A 175 5.84 10.17 14.76
C ASN A 175 5.66 10.96 16.04
N PRO A 176 6.67 11.01 16.92
CA PRO A 176 6.52 11.68 18.19
C PRO A 176 6.37 13.20 17.98
N LEU A 177 5.38 13.78 18.64
CA LEU A 177 5.15 15.23 18.63
C LEU A 177 6.22 16.00 19.43
N GLU A 178 6.87 15.31 20.33
CA GLU A 178 7.97 15.83 21.15
C GLU A 178 9.31 15.33 20.64
N LEU A 179 10.36 16.11 20.83
CA LEU A 179 11.73 15.70 20.51
C LEU A 179 12.15 14.58 21.47
N ARG A 180 12.21 13.35 20.94
CA ARG A 180 12.66 12.16 21.67
C ARG A 180 13.68 11.42 20.81
N ASP A 181 14.59 10.74 21.46
CA ASP A 181 15.62 9.94 20.79
C ASP A 181 15.09 8.56 20.31
N PHE A 182 13.90 8.19 20.76
CA PHE A 182 13.22 6.95 20.35
C PHE A 182 11.74 7.16 20.15
N THR A 183 11.15 6.27 19.40
CA THR A 183 9.71 6.13 19.24
C THR A 183 9.29 4.66 19.24
N MET A 184 7.98 4.43 19.32
CA MET A 184 7.41 3.09 19.32
C MET A 184 6.87 2.75 17.94
N GLY A 185 6.85 1.47 17.62
CA GLY A 185 6.27 0.96 16.39
C GLY A 185 5.62 -0.40 16.57
N LEU A 186 4.98 -0.83 15.51
CA LEU A 186 4.38 -2.15 15.38
C LEU A 186 4.84 -2.75 14.05
N LEU A 187 5.56 -3.86 14.12
CA LEU A 187 5.88 -4.69 12.96
C LEU A 187 4.87 -5.84 12.92
N CYS A 188 4.21 -6.05 11.80
CA CYS A 188 3.27 -7.16 11.64
C CYS A 188 3.33 -7.72 10.20
N GLY A 189 3.21 -9.03 10.10
CA GLY A 189 3.29 -9.73 8.83
C GLY A 189 3.37 -11.23 9.01
N ILE A 190 4.12 -11.87 8.13
CA ILE A 190 4.37 -13.30 8.16
C ILE A 190 5.83 -13.52 8.52
N SER A 191 6.09 -14.37 9.52
CA SER A 191 7.46 -14.70 9.92
C SER A 191 8.17 -15.51 8.85
N SER A 192 9.37 -15.07 8.46
CA SER A 192 10.25 -15.79 7.51
C SER A 192 10.69 -17.18 7.99
N ALA A 193 10.66 -17.41 9.30
CA ALA A 193 11.19 -18.66 9.87
C ALA A 193 10.17 -19.80 9.87
N ASP A 194 8.90 -19.51 10.14
CA ASP A 194 7.85 -20.51 10.33
C ASP A 194 6.58 -20.23 9.50
N LEU A 195 6.59 -19.15 8.71
CA LEU A 195 5.47 -18.68 7.87
C LEU A 195 4.17 -18.43 8.66
N MET A 196 4.29 -18.16 9.95
CA MET A 196 3.16 -17.87 10.82
C MET A 196 2.91 -16.37 10.91
N PRO A 197 1.65 -15.93 11.00
CA PRO A 197 1.33 -14.54 11.28
C PRO A 197 1.97 -14.09 12.60
N CYS A 198 2.59 -12.92 12.57
CA CYS A 198 3.25 -12.36 13.75
C CYS A 198 3.02 -10.85 13.85
N ALA A 199 3.08 -10.36 15.09
CA ALA A 199 3.08 -8.94 15.38
C ALA A 199 3.99 -8.65 16.55
N PHE A 200 4.90 -7.68 16.38
CA PHE A 200 5.88 -7.30 17.38
C PHE A 200 5.81 -5.81 17.66
N LYS A 201 5.71 -5.47 18.94
CA LYS A 201 5.98 -4.10 19.38
C LYS A 201 7.48 -3.85 19.26
N CYS A 202 7.84 -2.73 18.66
CA CYS A 202 9.25 -2.37 18.46
C CYS A 202 9.56 -0.97 19.00
N VAL A 203 10.82 -0.77 19.32
CA VAL A 203 11.43 0.53 19.62
C VAL A 203 12.24 0.94 18.41
N VAL A 204 12.10 2.19 17.99
CA VAL A 204 12.83 2.75 16.85
C VAL A 204 13.65 3.93 17.31
N THR A 205 14.91 3.97 16.90
CA THR A 205 15.88 5.00 17.29
C THR A 205 16.57 5.59 16.08
N LEU A 206 17.13 6.80 16.27
CA LEU A 206 17.92 7.50 15.25
C LEU A 206 19.40 7.08 15.26
N LYS A 207 19.85 6.44 16.33
CA LYS A 207 21.21 5.96 16.53
C LYS A 207 21.17 4.52 17.02
N PRO A 208 22.19 3.69 16.72
CA PRO A 208 22.27 2.34 17.25
C PRO A 208 22.37 2.37 18.79
N GLN A 209 21.77 1.36 19.44
CA GLN A 209 21.76 1.18 20.90
C GLN A 209 22.57 -0.04 21.28
#